data_d12f61bf046e9899900e179aa68a1a74
#
_entry.id   d12f61bf046e9899900e179aa68a1a74
#
_cell.length_a   1.000
_cell.length_b   1.000
_cell.length_c   1.000
_cell.angle_alpha   90.00
_cell.angle_beta   90.00
_cell.angle_gamma   90.00
#
_symmetry.space_group_name_H-M   'P 1'
#
loop_
_entity.id
_entity.type
_entity.pdbx_description
1 polymer ?
#
loop_
_entity_poly.entity_id
_entity_poly.type
_entity_poly.pdbx_seq_one_letter_code
_entity_poly.pdbx_strand_id
1 'polypeptide(L)'
;MSIADQERDDVLLRRAGKGDEEAFTLLYRRHQAALYRFALRMSGNAWAAEEIVQDVFMTLMRDPKKYDPARGTLGGFLYGVTRNRVLKHLERSPQREVPLEEKDENGSGSGIVLMDASTPAIQAERRERVEHVWAAVLDLPAEFREAVVLCELEERSYEEAAEMIGCPIGTIRSRLHRGRALLMARLEMLRDAPRRVNLPPQASVAK
;
A
#
# COMPACT_ATOMS: atom_id res chain seq x y z
N MET A 1 -14.07 -16.83 -15.99
CA MET A 1 -12.67 -16.50 -16.31
C MET A 1 -12.54 -16.45 -17.81
N SER A 2 -12.31 -15.27 -18.37
CA SER A 2 -12.14 -15.07 -19.82
C SER A 2 -10.77 -15.61 -20.26
N ILE A 3 -10.68 -16.10 -21.52
CA ILE A 3 -9.42 -16.57 -22.14
C ILE A 3 -8.33 -15.47 -22.07
N ALA A 4 -8.73 -14.19 -22.10
CA ALA A 4 -7.85 -13.03 -21.93
C ALA A 4 -7.17 -12.95 -20.55
N ASP A 5 -7.75 -13.56 -19.51
CA ASP A 5 -7.19 -13.59 -18.14
C ASP A 5 -6.01 -14.56 -17.97
N GLN A 6 -5.77 -15.42 -18.96
CA GLN A 6 -4.71 -16.43 -18.94
C GLN A 6 -3.47 -16.03 -19.77
N GLU A 7 -3.54 -14.93 -20.54
CA GLU A 7 -2.40 -14.49 -21.33
C GLU A 7 -1.26 -14.00 -20.43
N ARG A 8 -0.02 -14.40 -20.74
CA ARG A 8 1.17 -14.05 -19.92
C ARG A 8 1.49 -12.57 -20.04
N ASP A 9 1.96 -11.98 -18.95
CA ASP A 9 2.30 -10.56 -18.85
C ASP A 9 3.33 -10.11 -19.90
N ASP A 10 4.30 -10.97 -20.24
CA ASP A 10 5.32 -10.66 -21.25
C ASP A 10 4.72 -10.56 -22.65
N VAL A 11 3.66 -11.32 -22.94
CA VAL A 11 2.94 -11.27 -24.22
C VAL A 11 2.08 -9.99 -24.27
N LEU A 12 1.32 -9.73 -23.21
CA LEU A 12 0.51 -8.51 -23.08
C LEU A 12 1.37 -7.25 -23.20
N LEU A 13 2.53 -7.22 -22.53
CA LEU A 13 3.45 -6.09 -22.61
C LEU A 13 3.98 -5.84 -24.03
N ARG A 14 4.32 -6.91 -24.77
CA ARG A 14 4.75 -6.78 -26.17
C ARG A 14 3.66 -6.26 -27.08
N ARG A 15 2.39 -6.65 -26.84
CA ARG A 15 1.23 -6.15 -27.58
C ARG A 15 0.95 -4.68 -27.25
N ALA A 16 0.90 -4.35 -25.97
CA ALA A 16 0.70 -2.99 -25.49
C ALA A 16 1.78 -2.02 -26.00
N GLY A 17 3.05 -2.45 -26.03
CA GLY A 17 4.16 -1.69 -26.60
C GLY A 17 4.06 -1.45 -28.12
N LYS A 18 3.16 -2.13 -28.82
CA LYS A 18 2.81 -1.90 -30.24
C LYS A 18 1.53 -1.08 -30.42
N GLY A 19 0.95 -0.55 -29.35
CA GLY A 19 -0.26 0.26 -29.36
C GLY A 19 -1.57 -0.50 -29.16
N ASP A 20 -1.51 -1.75 -28.70
CA ASP A 20 -2.70 -2.54 -28.37
C ASP A 20 -3.27 -2.08 -27.02
N GLU A 21 -4.35 -1.29 -27.07
CA GLU A 21 -5.01 -0.70 -25.90
C GLU A 21 -5.68 -1.75 -25.01
N GLU A 22 -6.18 -2.85 -25.58
CA GLU A 22 -6.81 -3.94 -24.83
C GLU A 22 -5.75 -4.67 -23.99
N ALA A 23 -4.60 -4.98 -24.58
CA ALA A 23 -3.48 -5.60 -23.88
C ALA A 23 -2.96 -4.70 -22.73
N PHE A 24 -2.88 -3.38 -22.95
CA PHE A 24 -2.53 -2.43 -21.88
C PHE A 24 -3.59 -2.43 -20.77
N THR A 25 -4.87 -2.38 -21.12
CA THR A 25 -5.96 -2.40 -20.13
C THR A 25 -5.93 -3.66 -19.26
N LEU A 26 -5.64 -4.82 -19.84
CA LEU A 26 -5.51 -6.07 -19.10
C LEU A 26 -4.32 -6.04 -18.13
N LEU A 27 -3.15 -5.57 -18.58
CA LEU A 27 -1.98 -5.39 -17.70
C LEU A 27 -2.28 -4.42 -16.56
N TYR A 28 -2.88 -3.29 -16.88
CA TYR A 28 -3.25 -2.27 -15.89
C TYR A 28 -4.17 -2.85 -14.82
N ARG A 29 -5.29 -3.48 -15.22
CA ARG A 29 -6.26 -4.09 -14.30
C ARG A 29 -5.64 -5.18 -13.43
N ARG A 30 -4.70 -5.96 -13.95
CA ARG A 30 -4.04 -7.05 -13.23
C ARG A 30 -3.12 -6.54 -12.11
N HIS A 31 -2.42 -5.45 -12.32
CA HIS A 31 -1.36 -4.99 -11.42
C HIS A 31 -1.70 -3.74 -10.61
N GLN A 32 -2.56 -2.83 -11.12
CA GLN A 32 -2.76 -1.51 -10.54
C GLN A 32 -3.21 -1.55 -9.07
N ALA A 33 -4.13 -2.43 -8.71
CA ALA A 33 -4.68 -2.49 -7.36
C ALA A 33 -3.62 -2.92 -6.31
N ALA A 34 -2.74 -3.86 -6.67
CA ALA A 34 -1.66 -4.31 -5.78
C ALA A 34 -0.59 -3.22 -5.60
N LEU A 35 -0.20 -2.55 -6.70
CA LEU A 35 0.77 -1.45 -6.65
C LEU A 35 0.23 -0.24 -5.88
N TYR A 36 -1.05 0.08 -6.07
CA TYR A 36 -1.72 1.16 -5.34
C TYR A 36 -1.75 0.89 -3.83
N ARG A 37 -2.20 -0.31 -3.41
CA ARG A 37 -2.21 -0.68 -1.99
C ARG A 37 -0.82 -0.57 -1.38
N PHE A 38 0.21 -1.07 -2.06
CA PHE A 38 1.58 -0.96 -1.59
C PHE A 38 2.01 0.52 -1.46
N ALA A 39 1.80 1.33 -2.50
CA ALA A 39 2.16 2.75 -2.49
C ALA A 39 1.42 3.52 -1.39
N LEU A 40 0.12 3.26 -1.20
CA LEU A 40 -0.69 3.86 -0.16
C LEU A 40 -0.21 3.48 1.25
N ARG A 41 0.06 2.19 1.48
CA ARG A 41 0.54 1.69 2.78
C ARG A 41 1.92 2.20 3.13
N MET A 42 2.74 2.48 2.14
CA MET A 42 4.06 3.06 2.33
C MET A 42 4.04 4.57 2.52
N SER A 43 3.25 5.29 1.73
CA SER A 43 3.22 6.77 1.75
C SER A 43 2.23 7.35 2.75
N GLY A 44 1.13 6.65 3.03
CA GLY A 44 0.01 7.18 3.82
C GLY A 44 -0.82 8.24 3.08
N ASN A 45 -0.62 8.43 1.78
CA ASN A 45 -1.24 9.47 0.98
C ASN A 45 -1.84 8.88 -0.30
N ALA A 46 -3.16 8.94 -0.43
CA ALA A 46 -3.90 8.37 -1.56
C ALA A 46 -3.53 9.04 -2.89
N TRP A 47 -3.43 10.37 -2.90
CA TRP A 47 -3.06 11.11 -4.10
C TRP A 47 -1.64 10.77 -4.57
N ALA A 48 -0.68 10.70 -3.65
CA ALA A 48 0.68 10.28 -3.98
C ALA A 48 0.73 8.83 -4.48
N ALA A 49 -0.09 7.94 -3.91
CA ALA A 49 -0.16 6.55 -4.36
C ALA A 49 -0.70 6.44 -5.79
N GLU A 50 -1.74 7.20 -6.15
CA GLU A 50 -2.29 7.27 -7.51
C GLU A 50 -1.26 7.80 -8.50
N GLU A 51 -0.62 8.94 -8.18
CA GLU A 51 0.43 9.54 -9.02
C GLU A 51 1.58 8.56 -9.26
N ILE A 52 2.05 7.88 -8.20
CA ILE A 52 3.12 6.90 -8.30
C ILE A 52 2.73 5.75 -9.25
N VAL A 53 1.53 5.19 -9.08
CA VAL A 53 1.07 4.08 -9.93
C VAL A 53 0.93 4.50 -11.39
N GLN A 54 0.34 5.67 -11.63
CA GLN A 54 0.23 6.22 -12.97
C GLN A 54 1.61 6.38 -13.63
N ASP A 55 2.55 6.95 -12.92
CA ASP A 55 3.93 7.14 -13.35
C ASP A 55 4.67 5.82 -13.64
N VAL A 56 4.38 4.75 -12.87
CA VAL A 56 4.95 3.41 -13.09
C VAL A 56 4.49 2.87 -14.44
N PHE A 57 3.20 2.91 -14.72
CA PHE A 57 2.67 2.44 -16.01
C PHE A 57 3.11 3.31 -17.18
N MET A 58 3.17 4.64 -17.01
CA MET A 58 3.72 5.53 -18.04
C MET A 58 5.19 5.23 -18.34
N THR A 59 5.98 4.92 -17.31
CA THR A 59 7.39 4.52 -17.48
C THR A 59 7.51 3.19 -18.22
N LEU A 60 6.65 2.21 -17.88
CA LEU A 60 6.60 0.92 -18.57
C LEU A 60 6.25 1.08 -20.04
N MET A 61 5.26 1.91 -20.37
CA MET A 61 4.82 2.12 -21.78
C MET A 61 5.82 2.94 -22.58
N ARG A 62 6.51 3.88 -21.95
CA ARG A 62 7.55 4.67 -22.64
C ARG A 62 8.76 3.83 -23.04
N ASP A 63 9.12 2.84 -22.21
CA ASP A 63 10.26 1.97 -22.48
C ASP A 63 10.01 0.53 -21.97
N PRO A 64 9.21 -0.26 -22.70
CA PRO A 64 8.90 -1.65 -22.34
C PRO A 64 10.14 -2.54 -22.26
N LYS A 65 11.25 -2.16 -22.91
CA LYS A 65 12.51 -2.92 -22.93
C LYS A 65 13.26 -2.89 -21.61
N LYS A 66 12.88 -2.00 -20.67
CA LYS A 66 13.45 -2.00 -19.31
C LYS A 66 13.09 -3.25 -18.52
N TYR A 67 11.99 -3.88 -18.85
CA TYR A 67 11.64 -5.18 -18.29
C TYR A 67 12.34 -6.30 -19.06
N ASP A 68 13.07 -7.14 -18.31
CA ASP A 68 13.74 -8.32 -18.81
C ASP A 68 13.10 -9.58 -18.17
N PRO A 69 12.38 -10.41 -18.96
CA PRO A 69 11.75 -11.62 -18.43
C PRO A 69 12.72 -12.65 -17.83
N ALA A 70 14.00 -12.59 -18.21
CA ALA A 70 15.03 -13.48 -17.67
C ALA A 70 15.42 -13.10 -16.22
N ARG A 71 15.09 -11.90 -15.76
CA ARG A 71 15.42 -11.36 -14.44
C ARG A 71 14.29 -11.48 -13.42
N GLY A 72 13.11 -11.96 -13.81
CA GLY A 72 11.98 -12.12 -12.91
C GLY A 72 10.63 -11.81 -13.58
N THR A 73 9.57 -11.78 -12.77
CA THR A 73 8.21 -11.51 -13.23
C THR A 73 7.98 -10.03 -13.50
N LEU A 74 7.03 -9.71 -14.39
CA LEU A 74 6.62 -8.31 -14.62
C LEU A 74 6.07 -7.67 -13.32
N GLY A 75 5.31 -8.42 -12.52
CA GLY A 75 4.82 -7.96 -11.23
C GLY A 75 5.95 -7.55 -10.29
N GLY A 76 7.01 -8.38 -10.14
CA GLY A 76 8.21 -8.07 -9.36
C GLY A 76 8.92 -6.81 -9.86
N PHE A 77 9.08 -6.67 -11.19
CA PHE A 77 9.66 -5.46 -11.79
C PHE A 77 8.82 -4.20 -11.48
N LEU A 78 7.51 -4.27 -11.65
CA LEU A 78 6.61 -3.14 -11.35
C LEU A 78 6.65 -2.75 -9.87
N TYR A 79 6.69 -3.74 -8.97
CA TYR A 79 6.87 -3.48 -7.54
C TYR A 79 8.20 -2.75 -7.26
N GLY A 80 9.31 -3.21 -7.84
CA GLY A 80 10.61 -2.55 -7.69
C GLY A 80 10.59 -1.08 -8.15
N VAL A 81 9.93 -0.80 -9.29
CA VAL A 81 9.76 0.57 -9.79
C VAL A 81 8.89 1.40 -8.84
N THR A 82 7.76 0.84 -8.39
CA THR A 82 6.84 1.50 -7.44
C THR A 82 7.57 1.81 -6.14
N ARG A 83 8.29 0.85 -5.58
CA ARG A 83 9.12 1.01 -4.39
C ARG A 83 10.08 2.19 -4.49
N ASN A 84 10.85 2.24 -5.56
CA ASN A 84 11.83 3.31 -5.76
C ASN A 84 11.16 4.68 -5.84
N ARG A 85 9.97 4.79 -6.44
CA ARG A 85 9.20 6.03 -6.49
C ARG A 85 8.65 6.43 -5.13
N VAL A 86 8.12 5.47 -4.38
CA VAL A 86 7.64 5.70 -3.00
C VAL A 86 8.77 6.19 -2.11
N LEU A 87 9.93 5.53 -2.11
CA LEU A 87 11.07 5.94 -1.29
C LEU A 87 11.53 7.35 -1.64
N LYS A 88 11.60 7.67 -2.95
CA LYS A 88 11.93 9.03 -3.40
C LYS A 88 10.88 10.07 -3.00
N HIS A 89 9.60 9.69 -2.97
CA HIS A 89 8.53 10.55 -2.46
C HIS A 89 8.71 10.83 -0.97
N LEU A 90 8.97 9.78 -0.17
CA LEU A 90 9.20 9.92 1.29
C LEU A 90 10.43 10.77 1.64
N GLU A 91 11.49 10.70 0.83
CA GLU A 91 12.68 11.55 0.99
C GLU A 91 12.37 13.04 0.75
N ARG A 92 11.45 13.35 -0.17
CA ARG A 92 11.09 14.74 -0.53
C ARG A 92 10.02 15.33 0.36
N SER A 93 9.14 14.52 0.89
CA SER A 93 8.01 14.93 1.74
C SER A 93 8.08 14.19 3.08
N PRO A 94 8.97 14.59 3.98
CA PRO A 94 9.08 13.94 5.30
C PRO A 94 7.88 14.22 6.21
N GLN A 95 6.94 15.09 5.80
CA GLN A 95 5.72 15.38 6.56
C GLN A 95 4.72 14.24 6.42
N ARG A 96 4.30 13.78 7.59
CA ARG A 96 3.28 12.77 7.78
C ARG A 96 1.93 13.33 7.34
N GLU A 97 1.45 12.92 6.19
CA GLU A 97 0.06 13.15 5.81
C GLU A 97 -0.80 12.04 6.42
N VAL A 98 -1.83 12.45 7.16
CA VAL A 98 -2.80 11.50 7.73
C VAL A 98 -3.60 10.91 6.57
N PRO A 99 -3.84 9.57 6.52
CA PRO A 99 -4.63 8.99 5.46
C PRO A 99 -6.01 9.65 5.39
N LEU A 100 -6.36 10.19 4.23
CA LEU A 100 -7.74 10.53 3.92
C LEU A 100 -8.52 9.21 3.83
N GLU A 101 -9.67 9.14 4.47
CA GLU A 101 -10.58 8.01 4.34
C GLU A 101 -10.83 7.75 2.86
N GLU A 102 -10.50 6.55 2.37
CA GLU A 102 -10.98 6.09 1.08
C GLU A 102 -12.51 5.98 1.14
N LYS A 103 -13.18 6.99 0.64
CA LYS A 103 -14.59 6.85 0.27
C LYS A 103 -14.63 6.14 -1.07
N ASP A 104 -14.63 4.83 -1.03
CA ASP A 104 -14.96 4.04 -2.20
C ASP A 104 -16.43 4.21 -2.53
N GLU A 105 -16.71 4.99 -3.56
CA GLU A 105 -18.05 5.03 -4.18
C GLU A 105 -18.46 3.68 -4.80
N ASN A 106 -17.56 2.71 -4.89
CA ASN A 106 -17.78 1.39 -5.51
C ASN A 106 -17.59 0.17 -4.58
N GLY A 107 -17.59 0.33 -3.26
CA GLY A 107 -17.70 -0.82 -2.34
C GLY A 107 -16.55 -1.84 -2.38
N SER A 108 -15.40 -1.51 -2.95
CA SER A 108 -14.21 -2.37 -3.05
C SER A 108 -13.03 -1.83 -2.26
N GLY A 109 -13.32 -1.22 -1.11
CA GLY A 109 -12.31 -0.82 -0.13
C GLY A 109 -11.63 -2.05 0.44
N SER A 110 -10.32 -2.13 0.27
CA SER A 110 -9.45 -3.14 0.92
C SER A 110 -9.25 -2.86 2.42
N GLY A 111 -10.28 -2.33 3.06
CA GLY A 111 -10.48 -2.44 4.49
C GLY A 111 -11.43 -3.61 4.70
N ILE A 112 -11.17 -4.49 5.64
CA ILE A 112 -12.06 -5.58 6.03
C ILE A 112 -13.40 -4.98 6.45
N VAL A 113 -14.28 -4.75 5.49
CA VAL A 113 -15.70 -4.48 5.74
C VAL A 113 -16.35 -5.84 5.96
N LEU A 114 -16.19 -6.36 7.16
CA LEU A 114 -17.15 -7.32 7.66
C LEU A 114 -18.46 -6.53 7.82
N MET A 115 -19.44 -6.81 6.98
CA MET A 115 -20.84 -6.43 7.23
C MET A 115 -21.28 -7.18 8.49
N ASP A 116 -20.99 -6.58 9.63
CA ASP A 116 -21.43 -7.07 10.92
C ASP A 116 -22.50 -6.10 11.42
N ALA A 117 -23.60 -6.64 11.94
CA ALA A 117 -24.72 -5.89 12.54
C ALA A 117 -24.31 -5.20 13.87
N SER A 118 -23.08 -4.65 13.91
CA SER A 118 -22.52 -3.98 15.08
C SER A 118 -23.07 -2.56 15.21
N THR A 119 -23.32 -2.13 16.44
CA THR A 119 -23.82 -0.78 16.76
C THR A 119 -22.83 0.30 16.25
N PRO A 120 -23.32 1.52 15.93
CA PRO A 120 -22.46 2.62 15.48
C PRO A 120 -21.25 2.89 16.40
N ALA A 121 -21.40 2.66 17.70
CA ALA A 121 -20.33 2.81 18.68
C ALA A 121 -19.21 1.78 18.48
N ILE A 122 -19.54 0.51 18.20
CA ILE A 122 -18.54 -0.55 17.93
C ILE A 122 -17.81 -0.27 16.59
N GLN A 123 -18.52 0.26 15.61
CA GLN A 123 -17.91 0.64 14.33
C GLN A 123 -16.94 1.81 14.50
N ALA A 124 -17.28 2.82 15.30
CA ALA A 124 -16.40 3.94 15.61
C ALA A 124 -15.13 3.49 16.34
N GLU A 125 -15.26 2.62 17.35
CA GLU A 125 -14.11 2.06 18.07
C GLU A 125 -13.20 1.21 17.18
N ARG A 126 -13.79 0.49 16.22
CA ARG A 126 -13.03 -0.28 15.21
C ARG A 126 -12.24 0.63 14.28
N ARG A 127 -12.86 1.72 13.79
CA ARG A 127 -12.17 2.71 12.94
C ARG A 127 -11.01 3.35 13.69
N GLU A 128 -11.21 3.81 14.91
CA GLU A 128 -10.17 4.40 15.74
C GLU A 128 -8.98 3.43 15.92
N ARG A 129 -9.25 2.14 16.17
CA ARG A 129 -8.19 1.12 16.27
C ARG A 129 -7.43 0.93 14.96
N VAL A 130 -8.12 0.91 13.83
CA VAL A 130 -7.49 0.78 12.51
C VAL A 130 -6.62 2.00 12.22
N GLU A 131 -7.10 3.21 12.50
CA GLU A 131 -6.33 4.45 12.36
C GLU A 131 -5.07 4.46 13.23
N HIS A 132 -5.16 4.00 14.48
CA HIS A 132 -4.01 3.85 15.36
C HIS A 132 -2.96 2.88 14.81
N VAL A 133 -3.39 1.72 14.27
CA VAL A 133 -2.47 0.75 13.64
C VAL A 133 -1.80 1.38 12.42
N TRP A 134 -2.56 2.05 11.56
CA TRP A 134 -2.01 2.73 10.39
C TRP A 134 -1.01 3.83 10.77
N ALA A 135 -1.36 4.64 11.76
CA ALA A 135 -0.47 5.65 12.29
C ALA A 135 0.84 5.05 12.79
N ALA A 136 0.76 3.92 13.51
CA ALA A 136 1.95 3.22 14.01
C ALA A 136 2.80 2.61 12.87
N VAL A 137 2.18 2.07 11.81
CA VAL A 137 2.87 1.56 10.62
C VAL A 137 3.60 2.68 9.89
N LEU A 138 2.94 3.83 9.70
CA LEU A 138 3.52 5.00 9.03
C LEU A 138 4.65 5.67 9.84
N ASP A 139 4.72 5.44 11.15
CA ASP A 139 5.82 5.90 12.00
C ASP A 139 7.09 5.04 11.90
N LEU A 140 6.98 3.82 11.35
CA LEU A 140 8.15 2.97 11.17
C LEU A 140 9.14 3.61 10.18
N PRO A 141 10.46 3.48 10.41
CA PRO A 141 11.45 3.74 9.37
C PRO A 141 11.13 2.98 8.08
N ALA A 142 11.33 3.62 6.93
CA ALA A 142 10.89 3.11 5.64
C ALA A 142 11.32 1.65 5.36
N GLU A 143 12.54 1.27 5.74
CA GLU A 143 13.08 -0.07 5.57
C GLU A 143 12.36 -1.15 6.40
N PHE A 144 11.88 -0.81 7.59
CA PHE A 144 11.11 -1.71 8.45
C PHE A 144 9.64 -1.72 8.06
N ARG A 145 9.09 -0.54 7.71
CA ARG A 145 7.73 -0.40 7.18
C ARG A 145 7.55 -1.28 5.94
N GLU A 146 8.49 -1.24 5.03
CA GLU A 146 8.47 -2.03 3.80
C GLU A 146 8.38 -3.53 4.08
N ALA A 147 9.18 -4.07 5.00
CA ALA A 147 9.13 -5.47 5.37
C ALA A 147 7.79 -5.86 6.03
N VAL A 148 7.25 -4.97 6.90
CA VAL A 148 5.94 -5.17 7.54
C VAL A 148 4.82 -5.12 6.50
N VAL A 149 4.83 -4.12 5.60
CA VAL A 149 3.81 -3.99 4.55
C VAL A 149 3.79 -5.22 3.66
N LEU A 150 4.93 -5.67 3.15
CA LEU A 150 4.98 -6.81 2.25
C LEU A 150 4.60 -8.12 2.93
N CYS A 151 5.19 -8.41 4.10
CA CYS A 151 5.03 -9.72 4.72
C CYS A 151 3.76 -9.85 5.57
N GLU A 152 3.32 -8.79 6.27
CA GLU A 152 2.16 -8.85 7.17
C GLU A 152 0.87 -8.34 6.54
N LEU A 153 0.95 -7.35 5.65
CA LEU A 153 -0.24 -6.72 5.09
C LEU A 153 -0.55 -7.16 3.66
N GLU A 154 0.47 -7.54 2.88
CA GLU A 154 0.33 -8.09 1.53
C GLU A 154 0.52 -9.61 1.48
N GLU A 155 0.76 -10.24 2.64
CA GLU A 155 0.90 -11.69 2.80
C GLU A 155 1.94 -12.33 1.87
N ARG A 156 3.01 -11.55 1.53
CA ARG A 156 4.10 -12.05 0.69
C ARG A 156 5.02 -12.98 1.48
N SER A 157 5.49 -14.03 0.83
CA SER A 157 6.55 -14.86 1.40
C SER A 157 7.84 -14.05 1.58
N TYR A 158 8.73 -14.52 2.44
CA TYR A 158 10.02 -13.84 2.64
C TYR A 158 10.88 -13.85 1.37
N GLU A 159 10.75 -14.89 0.57
CA GLU A 159 11.41 -15.05 -0.73
C GLU A 159 10.89 -14.00 -1.72
N GLU A 160 9.57 -13.86 -1.86
CA GLU A 160 8.95 -12.84 -2.72
C GLU A 160 9.32 -11.43 -2.27
N ALA A 161 9.24 -11.15 -0.97
CA ALA A 161 9.63 -9.84 -0.42
C ALA A 161 11.12 -9.54 -0.66
N ALA A 162 12.00 -10.53 -0.52
CA ALA A 162 13.43 -10.41 -0.79
C ALA A 162 13.70 -10.08 -2.26
N GLU A 163 13.02 -10.77 -3.18
CA GLU A 163 13.11 -10.49 -4.62
C GLU A 163 12.60 -9.08 -4.96
N MET A 164 11.42 -8.68 -4.43
CA MET A 164 10.83 -7.37 -4.67
C MET A 164 11.69 -6.21 -4.15
N ILE A 165 12.32 -6.39 -2.98
CA ILE A 165 13.19 -5.38 -2.36
C ILE A 165 14.60 -5.41 -2.94
N GLY A 166 15.02 -6.55 -3.50
CA GLY A 166 16.39 -6.75 -3.99
C GLY A 166 17.40 -6.93 -2.86
N CYS A 167 17.05 -7.69 -1.81
CA CYS A 167 17.93 -7.95 -0.67
C CYS A 167 17.90 -9.44 -0.25
N PRO A 168 18.90 -9.92 0.52
CA PRO A 168 18.90 -11.29 1.04
C PRO A 168 17.68 -11.56 1.95
N ILE A 169 17.16 -12.79 1.93
CA ILE A 169 16.03 -13.24 2.80
C ILE A 169 16.33 -12.99 4.28
N GLY A 170 17.59 -13.17 4.72
CA GLY A 170 18.01 -12.86 6.09
C GLY A 170 17.80 -11.39 6.47
N THR A 171 17.93 -10.48 5.50
CA THR A 171 17.64 -9.05 5.69
C THR A 171 16.16 -8.80 5.90
N ILE A 172 15.28 -9.48 5.14
CA ILE A 172 13.83 -9.40 5.34
C ILE A 172 13.47 -9.87 6.75
N ARG A 173 13.96 -11.04 7.19
CA ARG A 173 13.70 -11.57 8.53
C ARG A 173 14.12 -10.59 9.63
N SER A 174 15.31 -10.01 9.52
CA SER A 174 15.83 -9.08 10.51
C SER A 174 15.04 -7.75 10.53
N ARG A 175 14.70 -7.21 9.34
CA ARG A 175 13.87 -6.00 9.22
C ARG A 175 12.47 -6.22 9.77
N LEU A 176 11.84 -7.35 9.45
CA LEU A 176 10.52 -7.71 9.95
C LEU A 176 10.51 -7.86 11.47
N HIS A 177 11.51 -8.54 12.04
CA HIS A 177 11.64 -8.68 13.50
C HIS A 177 11.74 -7.31 14.20
N ARG A 178 12.60 -6.42 13.69
CA ARG A 178 12.74 -5.05 14.22
C ARG A 178 11.49 -4.22 14.00
N GLY A 179 10.88 -4.32 12.81
CA GLY A 179 9.63 -3.64 12.49
C GLY A 179 8.50 -4.02 13.42
N ARG A 180 8.33 -5.31 13.72
CA ARG A 180 7.33 -5.81 14.70
C ARG A 180 7.59 -5.26 16.09
N ALA A 181 8.84 -5.27 16.57
CA ALA A 181 9.19 -4.75 17.89
C ALA A 181 8.86 -3.26 18.01
N LEU A 182 9.22 -2.44 17.01
CA LEU A 182 8.90 -1.02 16.99
C LEU A 182 7.39 -0.77 16.90
N LEU A 183 6.67 -1.54 16.08
CA LEU A 183 5.22 -1.44 15.93
C LEU A 183 4.52 -1.74 17.27
N MET A 184 4.90 -2.82 17.94
CA MET A 184 4.36 -3.19 19.25
C MET A 184 4.57 -2.07 20.27
N ALA A 185 5.80 -1.56 20.42
CA ALA A 185 6.10 -0.45 21.31
C ALA A 185 5.25 0.80 21.00
N ARG A 186 5.04 1.11 19.71
CA ARG A 186 4.24 2.25 19.31
C ARG A 186 2.75 2.08 19.62
N LEU A 187 2.21 0.89 19.40
CA LEU A 187 0.81 0.57 19.72
C LEU A 187 0.55 0.60 21.23
N GLU A 188 1.49 0.16 22.04
CA GLU A 188 1.40 0.27 23.51
C GLU A 188 1.34 1.74 23.96
N MET A 189 2.19 2.61 23.42
CA MET A 189 2.15 4.06 23.69
C MET A 189 0.81 4.70 23.28
N LEU A 190 0.24 4.29 22.14
CA LEU A 190 -1.05 4.82 21.67
C LEU A 190 -2.22 4.31 22.52
N ARG A 191 -2.15 3.08 23.03
CA ARG A 191 -3.16 2.53 23.94
C ARG A 191 -3.16 3.24 25.30
N ASP A 192 -2.00 3.63 25.79
CA ASP A 192 -1.83 4.25 27.11
C ASP A 192 -2.00 5.79 27.05
N ALA A 193 -2.11 6.37 25.84
CA ALA A 193 -2.40 7.78 25.67
C ALA A 193 -3.84 8.11 26.16
N PRO A 194 -4.03 9.18 26.97
CA PRO A 194 -5.35 9.53 27.46
C PRO A 194 -6.28 9.83 26.28
N ARG A 195 -7.41 9.11 26.20
CA ARG A 195 -8.45 9.34 25.18
C ARG A 195 -8.82 10.83 25.18
N ARG A 196 -8.59 11.52 24.09
CA ARG A 196 -9.14 12.86 23.91
C ARG A 196 -10.65 12.71 23.82
N VAL A 197 -11.33 12.91 24.96
CA VAL A 197 -12.78 13.04 25.00
C VAL A 197 -13.12 14.31 24.24
N ASN A 198 -13.61 14.16 23.03
CA ASN A 198 -14.21 15.26 22.28
C ASN A 198 -15.50 15.64 23.02
N LEU A 199 -15.40 16.53 24.01
CA LEU A 199 -16.59 17.15 24.58
C LEU A 199 -17.24 18.00 23.48
N PRO A 200 -18.56 17.82 23.22
CA PRO A 200 -19.26 18.71 22.33
C PRO A 200 -19.18 20.15 22.89
N PRO A 201 -19.07 21.15 22.01
CA PRO A 201 -19.02 22.54 22.45
C PRO A 201 -20.26 22.83 23.32
N GLN A 202 -20.02 23.25 24.57
CA GLN A 202 -21.08 23.64 25.46
C GLN A 202 -21.81 24.85 24.83
N ALA A 203 -23.07 24.65 24.48
CA ALA A 203 -23.94 25.74 24.03
C ALA A 203 -23.97 26.82 25.13
N SER A 204 -23.34 27.97 24.85
CA SER A 204 -23.40 29.13 25.70
C SER A 204 -24.88 29.61 25.76
N VAL A 205 -25.53 29.34 26.88
CA VAL A 205 -26.83 29.91 27.18
C VAL A 205 -26.56 31.39 27.54
N ALA A 206 -26.74 32.27 26.54
CA ALA A 206 -26.78 33.69 26.78
C ALA A 206 -28.10 34.03 27.49
N LYS A 207 -27.97 34.71 28.61
CA LYS A 207 -29.03 35.25 29.42
C LYS A 207 -29.35 36.67 28.94
#